data_8aa4360bf4311730233c4f07e8994b38
#
_entry.id   8aa4360bf4311730233c4f07e8994b38
#
_cell.length_a   1.000
_cell.length_b   1.000
_cell.length_c   1.000
_cell.angle_alpha   90.00
_cell.angle_beta   90.00
_cell.angle_gamma   90.00
#
_symmetry.space_group_name_H-M   'P 1'
#
loop_
_entity.id
_entity.type
_entity.pdbx_description
1 polymer ?
#
loop_
_entity_poly.entity_id
_entity_poly.type
_entity_poly.pdbx_seq_one_letter_code
_entity_poly.pdbx_strand_id
1 'polypeptide(L)'
;MRAAWRTLVAGQIDAERLVFVDEMGSNTSLAPLHAWAPCGERARCSVPRNRGKNTTLLASMTAEGMGPCMAVVGSTSAVVFETYVERVLAPVLRAGQVVVLDNLGAHKGERVRELIEGRGCELLFLPPYSPDLNPIEEAFSKVKALLRRAGARTREALIEAMGRALDVVATRDSRGFFEHCGYQLPAQPI
;
A
#
# COMPACT_ATOMS: atom_id res chain seq x y z
N MET A 1 12.35 18.93 -6.30
CA MET A 1 11.73 18.14 -5.22
C MET A 1 12.15 16.68 -5.28
N ARG A 2 11.97 15.92 -6.38
CA ARG A 2 12.32 14.48 -6.47
C ARG A 2 13.81 14.19 -6.25
N ALA A 3 14.72 15.01 -6.84
CA ALA A 3 16.17 14.87 -6.59
C ALA A 3 16.53 15.12 -5.13
N ALA A 4 15.95 16.15 -4.51
CA ALA A 4 16.14 16.42 -3.08
C ALA A 4 15.63 15.25 -2.21
N TRP A 5 14.49 14.65 -2.55
CA TRP A 5 13.99 13.47 -1.85
C TRP A 5 14.99 12.30 -1.89
N ARG A 6 15.50 11.98 -3.07
CA ARG A 6 16.50 10.90 -3.23
C ARG A 6 17.77 11.17 -2.43
N THR A 7 18.22 12.40 -2.36
CA THR A 7 19.44 12.75 -1.61
C THR A 7 19.20 12.79 -0.10
N LEU A 8 18.11 13.43 0.35
CA LEU A 8 17.87 13.69 1.77
C LEU A 8 17.14 12.58 2.48
N VAL A 9 16.16 11.94 1.82
CA VAL A 9 15.36 10.88 2.44
C VAL A 9 15.95 9.51 2.09
N ALA A 10 16.01 9.16 0.82
CA ALA A 10 16.49 7.85 0.41
C ALA A 10 17.99 7.62 0.69
N GLY A 11 18.80 8.70 0.74
CA GLY A 11 20.24 8.61 0.96
C GLY A 11 20.71 8.87 2.40
N GLN A 12 19.86 9.44 3.28
CA GLN A 12 20.30 9.83 4.64
C GLN A 12 19.42 9.26 5.76
N ILE A 13 18.16 8.91 5.48
CA ILE A 13 17.29 8.29 6.48
C ILE A 13 17.50 6.78 6.39
N ASP A 14 17.71 6.14 7.54
CA ASP A 14 17.71 4.69 7.63
C ASP A 14 16.37 4.14 7.14
N ALA A 15 16.43 3.35 6.07
CA ALA A 15 15.23 2.81 5.42
C ALA A 15 14.42 1.87 6.34
N GLU A 16 15.03 1.28 7.36
CA GLU A 16 14.32 0.46 8.36
C GLU A 16 13.39 1.29 9.26
N ARG A 17 13.60 2.61 9.33
CA ARG A 17 12.70 3.53 10.04
C ARG A 17 11.49 3.95 9.23
N LEU A 18 11.50 3.76 7.91
CA LEU A 18 10.44 4.23 7.02
C LEU A 18 9.19 3.35 7.10
N VAL A 19 8.04 4.01 7.23
CA VAL A 19 6.71 3.39 7.20
C VAL A 19 5.91 4.06 6.09
N PHE A 20 5.76 3.39 4.95
CA PHE A 20 4.94 3.89 3.85
C PHE A 20 3.48 3.56 4.09
N VAL A 21 2.60 4.51 3.84
CA VAL A 21 1.14 4.34 3.98
C VAL A 21 0.48 4.84 2.72
N ASP A 22 -0.45 4.02 2.21
CA ASP A 22 -1.17 4.36 0.98
C ASP A 22 -2.49 3.57 0.90
N GLU A 23 -3.25 3.81 -0.17
CA GLU A 23 -4.54 3.17 -0.41
C GLU A 23 -4.66 2.57 -1.81
N MET A 24 -5.33 1.43 -1.90
CA MET A 24 -5.69 0.85 -3.19
C MET A 24 -7.18 0.51 -3.27
N GLY A 25 -7.81 0.89 -4.38
CA GLY A 25 -9.18 0.49 -4.71
C GLY A 25 -9.22 -0.88 -5.41
N SER A 26 -10.22 -1.69 -5.06
CA SER A 26 -10.54 -2.96 -5.72
C SER A 26 -12.04 -3.17 -5.80
N ASN A 27 -12.47 -4.09 -6.68
CA ASN A 27 -13.88 -4.43 -6.82
C ASN A 27 -14.07 -5.88 -7.28
N THR A 28 -15.30 -6.36 -7.29
CA THR A 28 -15.66 -7.74 -7.63
C THR A 28 -15.61 -8.06 -9.13
N SER A 29 -15.30 -7.09 -9.99
CA SER A 29 -15.12 -7.29 -11.44
C SER A 29 -13.67 -7.49 -11.85
N LEU A 30 -12.75 -7.63 -10.87
CA LEU A 30 -11.35 -7.95 -11.17
C LEU A 30 -11.26 -9.29 -11.93
N ALA A 31 -10.45 -9.29 -12.99
CA ALA A 31 -10.16 -10.46 -13.81
C ALA A 31 -8.69 -10.49 -14.20
N PRO A 32 -8.11 -11.64 -14.53
CA PRO A 32 -6.77 -11.72 -15.10
C PRO A 32 -6.65 -10.81 -16.33
N LEU A 33 -5.51 -10.11 -16.46
CA LEU A 33 -5.24 -9.23 -17.60
C LEU A 33 -4.82 -10.02 -18.84
N HIS A 34 -4.28 -11.23 -18.65
CA HIS A 34 -3.79 -12.11 -19.68
C HIS A 34 -4.27 -13.54 -19.40
N ALA A 35 -4.53 -14.30 -20.46
CA ALA A 35 -4.85 -15.72 -20.42
C ALA A 35 -4.37 -16.40 -21.70
N TRP A 36 -4.17 -17.69 -21.63
CA TRP A 36 -3.82 -18.52 -22.78
C TRP A 36 -5.10 -19.02 -23.46
N ALA A 37 -5.08 -19.05 -24.81
CA ALA A 37 -6.11 -19.67 -25.64
C ALA A 37 -5.43 -20.37 -26.82
N PRO A 38 -6.10 -21.33 -27.48
CA PRO A 38 -5.63 -21.91 -28.73
C PRO A 38 -5.34 -20.83 -29.77
N CYS A 39 -4.39 -21.12 -30.68
CA CYS A 39 -4.06 -20.18 -31.76
C CYS A 39 -5.32 -19.83 -32.57
N GLY A 40 -5.54 -18.52 -32.79
CA GLY A 40 -6.72 -18.03 -33.51
C GLY A 40 -7.97 -17.83 -32.62
N GLU A 41 -7.94 -18.25 -31.36
CA GLU A 41 -9.04 -18.04 -30.42
C GLU A 41 -8.75 -16.92 -29.44
N ARG A 42 -9.84 -16.29 -28.95
CA ARG A 42 -9.75 -15.24 -27.93
C ARG A 42 -10.04 -15.82 -26.55
N ALA A 43 -9.12 -15.65 -25.61
CA ALA A 43 -9.39 -15.97 -24.21
C ALA A 43 -10.57 -15.15 -23.67
N ARG A 44 -11.53 -15.81 -23.04
CA ARG A 44 -12.75 -15.19 -22.50
C ARG A 44 -12.85 -15.44 -21.00
N CYS A 45 -13.29 -14.42 -20.26
CA CYS A 45 -13.57 -14.51 -18.83
C CYS A 45 -14.88 -13.79 -18.52
N SER A 46 -15.76 -14.44 -17.77
CA SER A 46 -17.00 -13.82 -17.29
C SER A 46 -16.73 -13.00 -16.03
N VAL A 47 -17.16 -11.74 -16.03
CA VAL A 47 -17.08 -10.85 -14.87
C VAL A 47 -18.46 -10.23 -14.58
N PRO A 48 -18.79 -9.92 -13.31
CA PRO A 48 -20.01 -9.23 -12.98
C PRO A 48 -20.11 -7.89 -13.71
N ARG A 49 -21.25 -7.63 -14.37
CA ARG A 49 -21.50 -6.35 -15.03
C ARG A 49 -21.63 -5.21 -14.01
N ASN A 50 -22.28 -5.50 -12.88
CA ASN A 50 -22.46 -4.57 -11.77
C ASN A 50 -21.45 -4.87 -10.67
N ARG A 51 -20.32 -4.17 -10.68
CA ARG A 51 -19.22 -4.34 -9.73
C ARG A 51 -19.51 -3.82 -8.31
N GLY A 52 -20.66 -3.15 -8.11
CA GLY A 52 -20.98 -2.49 -6.84
C GLY A 52 -20.03 -1.34 -6.50
N LYS A 53 -20.05 -0.91 -5.25
CA LYS A 53 -19.08 0.07 -4.72
C LYS A 53 -17.70 -0.56 -4.62
N ASN A 54 -16.65 0.20 -4.89
CA ASN A 54 -15.28 -0.23 -4.65
C ASN A 54 -15.08 -0.57 -3.17
N THR A 55 -14.16 -1.48 -2.91
CA THR A 55 -13.58 -1.70 -1.59
C THR A 55 -12.18 -1.09 -1.62
N THR A 56 -11.91 -0.15 -0.74
CA THR A 56 -10.60 0.48 -0.60
C THR A 56 -9.85 -0.16 0.55
N LEU A 57 -8.62 -0.57 0.31
CA LEU A 57 -7.69 -1.08 1.29
C LEU A 57 -6.70 0.04 1.63
N LEU A 58 -6.70 0.48 2.90
CA LEU A 58 -5.65 1.29 3.50
C LEU A 58 -4.64 0.34 4.13
N ALA A 59 -3.37 0.55 3.89
CA ALA A 59 -2.33 -0.29 4.46
C ALA A 59 -1.05 0.49 4.73
N SER A 60 -0.22 -0.03 5.60
CA SER A 60 1.14 0.42 5.81
C SER A 60 2.13 -0.65 5.38
N MET A 61 3.37 -0.25 5.15
CA MET A 61 4.47 -1.13 4.75
C MET A 61 5.78 -0.62 5.32
N THR A 62 6.60 -1.55 5.80
CA THR A 62 8.00 -1.33 6.20
C THR A 62 8.90 -2.24 5.38
N ALA A 63 10.21 -2.15 5.57
CA ALA A 63 11.16 -3.10 4.99
C ALA A 63 10.96 -4.55 5.47
N GLU A 64 10.26 -4.75 6.60
CA GLU A 64 9.96 -6.06 7.16
C GLU A 64 8.74 -6.72 6.52
N GLY A 65 7.84 -5.94 5.90
CA GLY A 65 6.62 -6.46 5.27
C GLY A 65 5.45 -5.49 5.31
N MET A 66 4.26 -6.02 4.98
CA MET A 66 3.02 -5.29 5.14
C MET A 66 2.69 -5.13 6.62
N GLY A 67 2.32 -3.92 6.99
CA GLY A 67 1.86 -3.58 8.33
C GLY A 67 0.33 -3.64 8.46
N PRO A 68 -0.23 -3.01 9.50
CA PRO A 68 -1.66 -3.03 9.75
C PRO A 68 -2.45 -2.41 8.59
N CYS A 69 -3.61 -3.00 8.32
CA CYS A 69 -4.46 -2.61 7.22
C CYS A 69 -5.94 -2.48 7.63
N MET A 70 -6.70 -1.74 6.84
CA MET A 70 -8.15 -1.57 7.01
C MET A 70 -8.83 -1.56 5.64
N ALA A 71 -9.86 -2.38 5.48
CA ALA A 71 -10.69 -2.37 4.28
C ALA A 71 -11.98 -1.59 4.54
N VAL A 72 -12.32 -0.67 3.64
CA VAL A 72 -13.54 0.14 3.72
C VAL A 72 -14.34 0.09 2.44
N VAL A 73 -15.65 0.27 2.53
CA VAL A 73 -16.54 0.31 1.38
C VAL A 73 -16.62 1.73 0.82
N GLY A 74 -16.29 1.89 -0.45
CA GLY A 74 -16.24 3.19 -1.12
C GLY A 74 -14.83 3.76 -1.22
N SER A 75 -14.74 5.07 -1.44
CA SER A 75 -13.48 5.82 -1.45
C SER A 75 -13.10 6.27 -0.05
N THR A 76 -11.82 6.49 0.19
CA THR A 76 -11.32 7.08 1.42
C THR A 76 -11.68 8.57 1.48
N SER A 77 -12.25 8.99 2.60
CA SER A 77 -12.38 10.40 2.98
C SER A 77 -11.33 10.75 4.05
N ALA A 78 -11.13 12.04 4.31
CA ALA A 78 -10.23 12.47 5.39
C ALA A 78 -10.58 11.81 6.74
N VAL A 79 -11.88 11.72 7.07
CA VAL A 79 -12.36 11.09 8.32
C VAL A 79 -12.01 9.60 8.37
N VAL A 80 -12.15 8.88 7.25
CA VAL A 80 -11.80 7.45 7.16
C VAL A 80 -10.29 7.28 7.32
N PHE A 81 -9.49 8.14 6.69
CA PHE A 81 -8.04 8.11 6.81
C PHE A 81 -7.58 8.43 8.25
N GLU A 82 -8.14 9.45 8.87
CA GLU A 82 -7.89 9.77 10.29
C GLU A 82 -8.25 8.60 11.20
N THR A 83 -9.40 7.95 10.97
CA THR A 83 -9.81 6.76 11.74
C THR A 83 -8.80 5.61 11.58
N TYR A 84 -8.31 5.38 10.36
CA TYR A 84 -7.25 4.39 10.11
C TYR A 84 -5.98 4.74 10.88
N VAL A 85 -5.53 5.99 10.81
CA VAL A 85 -4.33 6.43 11.54
C VAL A 85 -4.54 6.26 13.04
N GLU A 86 -5.66 6.72 13.61
CA GLU A 86 -5.92 6.68 15.04
C GLU A 86 -6.06 5.25 15.60
N ARG A 87 -6.83 4.40 14.90
CA ARG A 87 -7.26 3.11 15.44
C ARG A 87 -6.37 1.94 15.02
N VAL A 88 -5.69 2.07 13.89
CA VAL A 88 -5.00 0.96 13.25
C VAL A 88 -3.50 1.19 13.17
N LEU A 89 -3.06 2.35 12.67
CA LEU A 89 -1.65 2.64 12.46
C LEU A 89 -0.93 3.11 13.74
N ALA A 90 -1.42 4.18 14.37
CA ALA A 90 -0.75 4.80 15.52
C ALA A 90 -0.49 3.84 16.69
N PRO A 91 -1.38 2.87 17.02
CA PRO A 91 -1.10 1.92 18.10
C PRO A 91 0.14 1.06 17.90
N VAL A 92 0.59 0.84 16.66
CA VAL A 92 1.73 -0.03 16.33
C VAL A 92 2.99 0.74 15.96
N LEU A 93 2.89 2.06 15.77
CA LEU A 93 4.04 2.91 15.51
C LEU A 93 5.01 2.91 16.69
N ARG A 94 6.31 2.88 16.37
CA ARG A 94 7.43 2.94 17.33
C ARG A 94 8.10 4.30 17.22
N ALA A 95 8.46 4.88 18.36
CA ALA A 95 9.18 6.15 18.39
C ALA A 95 10.46 6.10 17.51
N GLY A 96 10.70 7.15 16.78
CA GLY A 96 11.82 7.27 15.84
C GLY A 96 11.50 6.77 14.43
N GLN A 97 10.33 6.17 14.16
CA GLN A 97 9.91 5.87 12.80
C GLN A 97 9.53 7.14 12.03
N VAL A 98 9.60 7.05 10.71
CA VAL A 98 9.26 8.12 9.77
C VAL A 98 8.10 7.62 8.90
N VAL A 99 6.92 8.16 9.13
CA VAL A 99 5.72 7.83 8.34
C VAL A 99 5.73 8.64 7.07
N VAL A 100 5.65 7.95 5.94
CA VAL A 100 5.67 8.56 4.61
C VAL A 100 4.28 8.38 3.97
N LEU A 101 3.65 9.51 3.65
CA LEU A 101 2.36 9.57 2.98
C LEU A 101 2.52 10.14 1.57
N ASP A 102 1.58 9.83 0.70
CA ASP A 102 1.46 10.54 -0.55
C ASP A 102 1.00 12.01 -0.32
N ASN A 103 1.02 12.80 -1.37
CA ASN A 103 0.74 14.24 -1.28
C ASN A 103 -0.77 14.56 -1.48
N LEU A 104 -1.69 13.63 -1.21
CA LEU A 104 -3.13 13.88 -1.29
C LEU A 104 -3.62 14.82 -0.19
N GLY A 105 -4.59 15.68 -0.53
CA GLY A 105 -5.16 16.62 0.43
C GLY A 105 -5.83 15.96 1.64
N ALA A 106 -6.42 14.78 1.45
CA ALA A 106 -7.06 14.01 2.52
C ALA A 106 -6.07 13.53 3.61
N HIS A 107 -4.78 13.41 3.29
CA HIS A 107 -3.73 12.95 4.21
C HIS A 107 -3.07 14.09 5.02
N LYS A 108 -3.39 15.36 4.69
CA LYS A 108 -2.75 16.54 5.28
C LYS A 108 -3.49 17.13 6.48
N GLY A 109 -4.40 16.37 7.08
CA GLY A 109 -5.12 16.80 8.28
C GLY A 109 -4.18 17.05 9.46
N GLU A 110 -4.40 18.13 10.21
CA GLU A 110 -3.65 18.43 11.44
C GLU A 110 -3.75 17.28 12.43
N ARG A 111 -4.94 16.68 12.54
CA ARG A 111 -5.18 15.52 13.40
C ARG A 111 -4.29 14.30 13.04
N VAL A 112 -4.07 14.05 11.75
CA VAL A 112 -3.17 12.96 11.28
C VAL A 112 -1.75 13.24 11.78
N ARG A 113 -1.29 14.48 11.65
CA ARG A 113 0.03 14.90 12.14
C ARG A 113 0.17 14.69 13.64
N GLU A 114 -0.78 15.21 14.43
CA GLU A 114 -0.79 15.06 15.89
C GLU A 114 -0.72 13.59 16.33
N LEU A 115 -1.50 12.71 15.66
CA LEU A 115 -1.56 11.28 15.98
C LEU A 115 -0.22 10.58 15.72
N ILE A 116 0.48 10.94 14.65
CA ILE A 116 1.77 10.35 14.27
C ILE A 116 2.90 10.92 15.14
N GLU A 117 2.98 12.24 15.25
CA GLU A 117 4.02 12.93 16.04
C GLU A 117 3.87 12.64 17.54
N GLY A 118 2.64 12.49 18.02
CA GLY A 118 2.35 12.06 19.40
C GLY A 118 2.86 10.65 19.75
N ARG A 119 3.24 9.84 18.75
CA ARG A 119 3.93 8.55 18.94
C ARG A 119 5.46 8.69 18.91
N GLY A 120 5.99 9.90 18.83
CA GLY A 120 7.42 10.14 18.66
C GLY A 120 7.95 9.79 17.26
N CYS A 121 7.07 9.84 16.26
CA CYS A 121 7.38 9.59 14.86
C CYS A 121 7.45 10.89 14.08
N GLU A 122 8.16 10.88 12.97
CA GLU A 122 8.19 11.97 12.00
C GLU A 122 7.16 11.72 10.90
N LEU A 123 6.58 12.79 10.33
CA LEU A 123 5.67 12.71 9.19
C LEU A 123 6.28 13.41 7.97
N LEU A 124 6.43 12.68 6.88
CA LEU A 124 6.91 13.19 5.60
C LEU A 124 5.88 12.94 4.50
N PHE A 125 5.90 13.82 3.48
CA PHE A 125 5.07 13.66 2.28
C PHE A 125 5.94 13.43 1.06
N LEU A 126 5.59 12.43 0.26
CA LEU A 126 6.23 12.17 -1.03
C LEU A 126 6.13 13.41 -1.95
N PRO A 127 7.12 13.63 -2.81
CA PRO A 127 6.99 14.61 -3.87
C PRO A 127 5.75 14.31 -4.73
N PRO A 128 5.05 15.33 -5.25
CA PRO A 128 3.92 15.11 -6.15
C PRO A 128 4.28 14.21 -7.32
N TYR A 129 3.36 13.34 -7.72
CA TYR A 129 3.50 12.43 -8.87
C TYR A 129 4.78 11.56 -8.83
N SER A 130 5.06 10.95 -7.70
CA SER A 130 6.26 10.14 -7.50
C SER A 130 5.95 8.71 -7.00
N PRO A 131 5.13 7.93 -7.74
CA PRO A 131 4.85 6.54 -7.34
C PRO A 131 6.10 5.65 -7.36
N ASP A 132 7.10 5.98 -8.18
CA ASP A 132 8.41 5.33 -8.23
C ASP A 132 9.28 5.54 -6.97
N LEU A 133 8.86 6.37 -6.05
CA LEU A 133 9.46 6.55 -4.73
C LEU A 133 8.61 5.93 -3.61
N ASN A 134 7.54 5.21 -3.96
CA ASN A 134 6.58 4.65 -3.02
C ASN A 134 6.56 3.11 -3.09
N PRO A 135 7.35 2.40 -2.27
CA PRO A 135 7.47 0.94 -2.31
C PRO A 135 6.13 0.20 -2.15
N ILE A 136 5.17 0.77 -1.39
CA ILE A 136 3.87 0.14 -1.16
C ILE A 136 3.04 0.01 -2.45
N GLU A 137 3.28 0.86 -3.46
CA GLU A 137 2.63 0.75 -4.77
C GLU A 137 3.01 -0.54 -5.50
N GLU A 138 4.25 -1.00 -5.35
CA GLU A 138 4.69 -2.29 -5.89
C GLU A 138 4.04 -3.46 -5.14
N ALA A 139 3.95 -3.37 -3.81
CA ALA A 139 3.22 -4.33 -3.00
C ALA A 139 1.74 -4.39 -3.44
N PHE A 140 1.09 -3.24 -3.65
CA PHE A 140 -0.27 -3.18 -4.16
C PHE A 140 -0.41 -3.74 -5.57
N SER A 141 0.59 -3.59 -6.43
CA SER A 141 0.61 -4.23 -7.73
C SER A 141 0.61 -5.76 -7.61
N LYS A 142 1.44 -6.33 -6.72
CA LYS A 142 1.46 -7.75 -6.40
C LYS A 142 0.10 -8.22 -5.83
N VAL A 143 -0.44 -7.50 -4.85
CA VAL A 143 -1.75 -7.78 -4.25
C VAL A 143 -2.85 -7.77 -5.31
N LYS A 144 -2.91 -6.74 -6.17
CA LYS A 144 -3.88 -6.66 -7.27
C LYS A 144 -3.78 -7.83 -8.24
N ALA A 145 -2.56 -8.31 -8.52
CA ALA A 145 -2.37 -9.50 -9.37
C ALA A 145 -2.96 -10.76 -8.72
N LEU A 146 -2.76 -10.94 -7.41
CA LEU A 146 -3.34 -12.05 -6.64
C LEU A 146 -4.88 -11.96 -6.57
N LEU A 147 -5.44 -10.76 -6.35
CA LEU A 147 -6.89 -10.55 -6.35
C LEU A 147 -7.52 -10.87 -7.71
N ARG A 148 -6.85 -10.52 -8.82
CA ARG A 148 -7.32 -10.88 -10.17
C ARG A 148 -7.37 -12.38 -10.36
N ARG A 149 -6.38 -13.13 -9.83
CA ARG A 149 -6.34 -14.59 -9.86
C ARG A 149 -7.42 -15.20 -8.96
N ALA A 150 -7.65 -14.64 -7.78
CA ALA A 150 -8.67 -15.10 -6.84
C ALA A 150 -10.09 -14.99 -7.41
N GLY A 151 -10.34 -14.02 -8.29
CA GLY A 151 -11.63 -13.88 -8.98
C GLY A 151 -12.82 -13.71 -8.04
N ALA A 152 -12.64 -13.07 -6.88
CA ALA A 152 -13.68 -12.87 -5.88
C ALA A 152 -14.89 -12.14 -6.47
N ARG A 153 -16.09 -12.68 -6.28
CA ARG A 153 -17.35 -12.18 -6.86
C ARG A 153 -18.30 -11.57 -5.83
N THR A 154 -18.00 -11.71 -4.54
CA THR A 154 -18.67 -11.02 -3.43
C THR A 154 -17.71 -10.12 -2.71
N ARG A 155 -18.21 -9.16 -1.95
CA ARG A 155 -17.38 -8.24 -1.17
C ARG A 155 -16.65 -8.97 -0.06
N GLU A 156 -17.31 -9.87 0.62
CA GLU A 156 -16.78 -10.69 1.70
C GLU A 156 -15.59 -11.51 1.19
N ALA A 157 -15.79 -12.21 0.07
CA ALA A 157 -14.73 -12.97 -0.59
C ALA A 157 -13.56 -12.09 -1.06
N LEU A 158 -13.86 -10.84 -1.49
CA LEU A 158 -12.82 -9.87 -1.89
C LEU A 158 -11.98 -9.43 -0.69
N ILE A 159 -12.62 -9.11 0.45
CA ILE A 159 -11.92 -8.70 1.68
C ILE A 159 -11.06 -9.86 2.20
N GLU A 160 -11.60 -11.07 2.21
CA GLU A 160 -10.84 -12.26 2.59
C GLU A 160 -9.64 -12.51 1.64
N ALA A 161 -9.84 -12.35 0.34
CA ALA A 161 -8.77 -12.46 -0.64
C ALA A 161 -7.71 -11.35 -0.46
N MET A 162 -8.09 -10.13 -0.05
CA MET A 162 -7.15 -9.06 0.32
C MET A 162 -6.26 -9.49 1.49
N GLY A 163 -6.82 -10.03 2.57
CA GLY A 163 -6.04 -10.54 3.71
C GLY A 163 -5.02 -11.57 3.25
N ARG A 164 -5.47 -12.63 2.56
CA ARG A 164 -4.56 -13.65 2.03
C ARG A 164 -3.50 -13.11 1.08
N ALA A 165 -3.83 -12.10 0.27
CA ALA A 165 -2.87 -11.50 -0.66
C ALA A 165 -1.82 -10.66 0.06
N LEU A 166 -2.16 -10.00 1.16
CA LEU A 166 -1.22 -9.27 2.01
C LEU A 166 -0.22 -10.23 2.67
N ASP A 167 -0.68 -11.37 3.18
CA ASP A 167 0.18 -12.40 3.80
C ASP A 167 1.21 -13.01 2.82
N VAL A 168 0.98 -12.91 1.51
CA VAL A 168 1.93 -13.37 0.46
C VAL A 168 3.06 -12.36 0.21
N VAL A 169 2.93 -11.13 0.70
CA VAL A 169 4.00 -10.13 0.59
C VAL A 169 5.03 -10.41 1.68
N ALA A 170 6.05 -11.18 1.34
CA ALA A 170 7.11 -11.56 2.27
C ALA A 170 8.10 -10.41 2.51
N THR A 171 8.89 -10.50 3.58
CA THR A 171 9.98 -9.55 3.89
C THR A 171 10.94 -9.37 2.71
N ARG A 172 11.26 -10.46 2.00
CA ARG A 172 12.10 -10.38 0.80
C ARG A 172 11.50 -9.50 -0.31
N ASP A 173 10.18 -9.58 -0.51
CA ASP A 173 9.49 -8.72 -1.49
C ASP A 173 9.58 -7.26 -1.06
N SER A 174 9.26 -6.99 0.21
CA SER A 174 9.27 -5.63 0.77
C SER A 174 10.65 -4.98 0.62
N ARG A 175 11.70 -5.70 0.98
CA ARG A 175 13.08 -5.21 0.82
C ARG A 175 13.40 -4.94 -0.65
N GLY A 176 13.02 -5.84 -1.57
CA GLY A 176 13.20 -5.64 -3.00
C GLY A 176 12.46 -4.41 -3.53
N PHE A 177 11.24 -4.13 -3.05
CA PHE A 177 10.49 -2.93 -3.42
C PHE A 177 11.14 -1.64 -2.89
N PHE A 178 11.66 -1.66 -1.65
CA PHE A 178 12.43 -0.56 -1.11
C PHE A 178 13.69 -0.27 -1.95
N GLU A 179 14.47 -1.30 -2.25
CA GLU A 179 15.68 -1.18 -3.06
C GLU A 179 15.38 -0.66 -4.48
N HIS A 180 14.30 -1.15 -5.11
CA HIS A 180 13.88 -0.69 -6.44
C HIS A 180 13.45 0.79 -6.42
N CYS A 181 12.82 1.25 -5.36
CA CYS A 181 12.49 2.67 -5.15
C CYS A 181 13.70 3.53 -4.75
N GLY A 182 14.89 2.93 -4.57
CA GLY A 182 16.15 3.61 -4.29
C GLY A 182 16.46 3.79 -2.81
N TYR A 183 15.75 3.11 -1.90
CA TYR A 183 16.04 3.11 -0.47
C TYR A 183 17.08 2.04 -0.16
N GLN A 184 18.17 2.44 0.52
CA GLN A 184 19.25 1.52 0.88
C GLN A 184 18.91 0.80 2.19
N LEU A 185 18.90 -0.52 2.14
CA LEU A 185 18.70 -1.37 3.31
C LEU A 185 20.02 -2.06 3.71
N PRO A 186 20.28 -2.24 5.00
CA PRO A 186 21.42 -3.01 5.44
C PRO A 186 21.30 -4.45 4.93
N ALA A 187 22.45 -5.08 4.60
CA ALA A 187 22.48 -6.49 4.23
C ALA A 187 21.90 -7.34 5.37
N GLN A 188 21.05 -8.31 5.01
CA GLN A 188 20.60 -9.27 6.02
C GLN A 188 21.79 -10.10 6.50
N PRO A 189 21.95 -10.31 7.83
CA PRO A 189 22.90 -11.31 8.30
C PRO A 189 22.50 -12.68 7.75
N ILE A 190 23.50 -13.39 7.21
CA ILE A 190 23.37 -14.76 6.67
C ILE A 190 23.10 -15.73 7.81
#